data_2a9e0c61c7cec5a11157026fd356f53d
#
_entry.id   2a9e0c61c7cec5a11157026fd356f53d
#
_cell.length_a   1.000
_cell.length_b   1.000
_cell.length_c   1.000
_cell.angle_alpha   90.00
_cell.angle_beta   90.00
_cell.angle_gamma   90.00
#
_symmetry.space_group_name_H-M   'P 1'
#
loop_
_entity.id
_entity.type
_entity.pdbx_description
1 polymer ?
#
loop_
_entity_poly.entity_id
_entity_poly.type
_entity_poly.pdbx_seq_one_letter_code
_entity_poly.pdbx_strand_id
1 'polypeptide(L)'
;MRLGISKKLAAESAEEWAAKYEALGLKAVNFPLKADAPDKEIDEYVRACANHDLVIAEVGAWKNVMDPDPAKRAENIAYCKARLRLAEYVGARCAVNITGSASSEKWDAPHRGNYDPDFLKRMVETVREIIDDVKPTKTFYTVEPMPWMVPDSPESYLDLMKQVDRPGFAVHMDAVNMMSSPKTLLFCREFLDHAFALLGPYVKSCHIKDVALEQKLTVRMPETPCGTGLFDLKHYLKLADELSPDMPVIIEHLPNEEDYLAAVKYLQPLVAELQA
;
A
#
# COMPACT_ATOMS: atom_id res chain seq x y z
N MET A 1 11.91 10.97 2.65
CA MET A 1 11.04 9.78 2.75
C MET A 1 11.68 8.66 3.56
N ARG A 2 10.95 7.62 3.93
CA ARG A 2 11.36 6.48 4.74
C ARG A 2 11.22 5.18 3.92
N LEU A 3 12.34 4.55 3.51
CA LEU A 3 12.31 3.30 2.74
C LEU A 3 12.05 2.11 3.67
N GLY A 4 11.22 1.16 3.21
CA GLY A 4 10.91 -0.08 3.90
C GLY A 4 10.71 -1.25 2.94
N ILE A 5 10.42 -2.43 3.49
CA ILE A 5 10.09 -3.65 2.73
C ILE A 5 8.83 -4.29 3.28
N SER A 6 8.00 -4.88 2.40
CA SER A 6 6.80 -5.64 2.82
C SER A 6 7.14 -7.02 3.39
N LYS A 7 8.35 -7.51 3.16
CA LYS A 7 8.85 -8.78 3.70
C LYS A 7 8.97 -8.72 5.21
N LYS A 8 8.28 -9.61 5.92
CA LYS A 8 8.47 -9.78 7.36
C LYS A 8 9.81 -10.47 7.62
N LEU A 9 10.70 -9.80 8.35
CA LEU A 9 11.95 -10.40 8.83
C LEU A 9 11.68 -11.25 10.07
N ALA A 10 12.23 -12.47 10.11
CA ALA A 10 12.12 -13.34 11.26
C ALA A 10 12.97 -12.81 12.43
N ALA A 11 12.41 -12.80 13.63
CA ALA A 11 13.09 -12.38 14.87
C ALA A 11 12.44 -13.05 16.08
N GLU A 12 13.21 -13.17 17.16
CA GLU A 12 12.76 -13.76 18.43
C GLU A 12 12.12 -12.72 19.37
N SER A 13 12.35 -11.44 19.10
CA SER A 13 11.78 -10.32 19.87
C SER A 13 11.48 -9.11 19.01
N ALA A 14 10.68 -8.19 19.54
CA ALA A 14 10.37 -6.92 18.89
C ALA A 14 11.64 -6.07 18.66
N GLU A 15 12.54 -6.03 19.63
CA GLU A 15 13.79 -5.27 19.54
C GLU A 15 14.73 -5.85 18.48
N GLU A 16 14.91 -7.17 18.44
CA GLU A 16 15.69 -7.82 17.38
C GLU A 16 15.08 -7.58 16.00
N TRP A 17 13.75 -7.63 15.90
CA TRP A 17 13.04 -7.36 14.66
C TRP A 17 13.32 -5.94 14.16
N ALA A 18 13.17 -4.93 15.01
CA ALA A 18 13.44 -3.55 14.65
C ALA A 18 14.91 -3.31 14.30
N ALA A 19 15.84 -3.87 15.07
CA ALA A 19 17.27 -3.79 14.83
C ALA A 19 17.67 -4.36 13.44
N LYS A 20 17.00 -5.41 12.97
CA LYS A 20 17.25 -5.95 11.61
C LYS A 20 16.89 -4.97 10.50
N TYR A 21 15.76 -4.24 10.63
CA TYR A 21 15.41 -3.19 9.66
C TYR A 21 16.42 -2.03 9.69
N GLU A 22 16.79 -1.58 10.87
CA GLU A 22 17.80 -0.53 11.03
C GLU A 22 19.16 -0.95 10.44
N ALA A 23 19.61 -2.19 10.68
CA ALA A 23 20.86 -2.72 10.13
C ALA A 23 20.86 -2.78 8.59
N LEU A 24 19.69 -2.89 7.97
CA LEU A 24 19.51 -2.78 6.53
C LEU A 24 19.35 -1.32 6.05
N GLY A 25 19.47 -0.33 6.95
CA GLY A 25 19.26 1.08 6.62
C GLY A 25 17.81 1.43 6.25
N LEU A 26 16.87 0.59 6.65
CA LEU A 26 15.43 0.82 6.44
C LEU A 26 14.84 1.68 7.56
N LYS A 27 13.86 2.49 7.23
CA LYS A 27 13.23 3.47 8.13
C LYS A 27 11.69 3.39 8.13
N ALA A 28 11.11 2.43 7.43
CA ALA A 28 9.67 2.17 7.44
C ALA A 28 9.40 0.66 7.52
N VAL A 29 8.29 0.30 8.17
CA VAL A 29 7.90 -1.10 8.38
C VAL A 29 6.40 -1.27 8.26
N ASN A 30 5.97 -2.45 7.78
CA ASN A 30 4.62 -2.91 7.93
C ASN A 30 4.47 -3.56 9.32
N PHE A 31 3.40 -3.21 10.05
CA PHE A 31 3.23 -3.71 11.41
C PHE A 31 3.01 -5.24 11.42
N PRO A 32 3.82 -6.01 12.16
CA PRO A 32 3.90 -7.46 11.95
C PRO A 32 2.83 -8.26 12.69
N LEU A 33 2.13 -7.67 13.68
CA LEU A 33 1.20 -8.41 14.53
C LEU A 33 -0.24 -8.38 14.00
N LYS A 34 -1.01 -9.36 14.46
CA LYS A 34 -2.46 -9.43 14.23
C LYS A 34 -3.20 -8.49 15.19
N ALA A 35 -4.48 -8.21 14.88
CA ALA A 35 -5.29 -7.32 15.72
C ALA A 35 -5.75 -7.97 17.05
N ASP A 36 -5.61 -9.27 17.17
CA ASP A 36 -5.92 -10.05 18.38
C ASP A 36 -4.68 -10.40 19.21
N ALA A 37 -3.51 -9.85 18.86
CA ALA A 37 -2.30 -9.99 19.68
C ALA A 37 -2.49 -9.28 21.04
N PRO A 38 -1.83 -9.76 22.13
CA PRO A 38 -1.88 -9.10 23.42
C PRO A 38 -1.36 -7.65 23.35
N ASP A 39 -2.03 -6.71 24.01
CA ASP A 39 -1.63 -5.29 24.03
C ASP A 39 -0.16 -5.12 24.44
N LYS A 40 0.31 -5.89 25.44
CA LYS A 40 1.70 -5.88 25.88
C LYS A 40 2.69 -6.17 24.74
N GLU A 41 2.38 -7.17 23.90
CA GLU A 41 3.21 -7.53 22.74
C GLU A 41 3.17 -6.43 21.70
N ILE A 42 1.98 -5.87 21.42
CA ILE A 42 1.81 -4.73 20.50
C ILE A 42 2.67 -3.55 20.97
N ASP A 43 2.61 -3.19 22.25
CA ASP A 43 3.39 -2.11 22.83
C ASP A 43 4.91 -2.33 22.76
N GLU A 44 5.37 -3.58 22.85
CA GLU A 44 6.77 -3.94 22.67
C GLU A 44 7.25 -3.62 21.24
N TYR A 45 6.45 -3.96 20.21
CA TYR A 45 6.78 -3.63 18.82
C TYR A 45 6.70 -2.11 18.53
N VAL A 46 5.74 -1.41 19.12
CA VAL A 46 5.64 0.05 18.98
C VAL A 46 6.87 0.74 19.60
N ARG A 47 7.29 0.30 20.80
CA ARG A 47 8.51 0.83 21.44
C ARG A 47 9.76 0.52 20.62
N ALA A 48 9.90 -0.70 20.10
CA ALA A 48 11.02 -1.09 19.25
C ALA A 48 11.08 -0.21 17.98
N CYS A 49 9.95 0.05 17.33
CA CYS A 49 9.91 1.01 16.21
C CYS A 49 10.42 2.39 16.62
N ALA A 50 9.99 2.91 17.77
CA ALA A 50 10.42 4.21 18.27
C ALA A 50 11.91 4.25 18.60
N ASN A 51 12.45 3.19 19.24
CA ASN A 51 13.87 3.08 19.59
C ASN A 51 14.80 3.08 18.37
N HIS A 52 14.35 2.50 17.26
CA HIS A 52 15.11 2.35 16.01
C HIS A 52 14.74 3.37 14.93
N ASP A 53 13.99 4.42 15.26
CA ASP A 53 13.54 5.47 14.32
C ASP A 53 12.83 4.88 13.10
N LEU A 54 11.92 3.91 13.32
CA LEU A 54 11.12 3.27 12.29
C LEU A 54 9.70 3.85 12.26
N VAL A 55 9.26 4.29 11.10
CA VAL A 55 7.86 4.67 10.87
C VAL A 55 7.03 3.40 10.62
N ILE A 56 5.94 3.24 11.36
CA ILE A 56 4.95 2.21 11.05
C ILE A 56 4.13 2.70 9.84
N ALA A 57 4.46 2.18 8.67
CA ALA A 57 3.84 2.58 7.42
C ALA A 57 2.40 2.11 7.37
N GLU A 58 2.19 0.81 7.62
CA GLU A 58 0.95 0.15 7.30
C GLU A 58 0.58 -0.94 8.30
N VAL A 59 -0.73 -1.08 8.47
CA VAL A 59 -1.38 -2.26 9.01
C VAL A 59 -2.19 -2.91 7.88
N GLY A 60 -1.67 -3.97 7.27
CA GLY A 60 -2.36 -4.65 6.17
C GLY A 60 -3.71 -5.22 6.60
N ALA A 61 -4.77 -4.91 5.86
CA ALA A 61 -6.15 -5.37 6.10
C ALA A 61 -6.68 -6.23 4.95
N TRP A 62 -5.80 -6.93 4.29
CA TRP A 62 -5.99 -7.68 3.04
C TRP A 62 -7.12 -8.70 3.10
N LYS A 63 -8.34 -8.26 2.73
CA LYS A 63 -9.57 -9.07 2.68
C LYS A 63 -10.52 -8.56 1.61
N ASN A 64 -11.26 -9.47 1.00
CA ASN A 64 -12.33 -9.12 0.07
C ASN A 64 -13.57 -8.65 0.86
N VAL A 65 -13.70 -7.35 1.08
CA VAL A 65 -14.88 -6.74 1.73
C VAL A 65 -16.11 -6.70 0.82
N MET A 66 -15.97 -7.15 -0.43
CA MET A 66 -17.04 -7.27 -1.43
C MET A 66 -17.35 -8.73 -1.78
N ASP A 67 -16.89 -9.70 -0.97
CA ASP A 67 -17.08 -11.12 -1.23
C ASP A 67 -18.56 -11.43 -1.58
N PRO A 68 -18.80 -12.21 -2.65
CA PRO A 68 -20.16 -12.60 -3.04
C PRO A 68 -20.92 -13.34 -1.93
N ASP A 69 -20.22 -14.13 -1.10
CA ASP A 69 -20.79 -14.77 0.08
C ASP A 69 -21.02 -13.72 1.18
N PRO A 70 -22.28 -13.50 1.61
CA PRO A 70 -22.59 -12.49 2.62
C PRO A 70 -21.94 -12.75 3.99
N ALA A 71 -21.76 -14.02 4.38
CA ALA A 71 -21.16 -14.37 5.66
C ALA A 71 -19.66 -14.05 5.65
N LYS A 72 -18.95 -14.46 4.60
CA LYS A 72 -17.53 -14.11 4.41
C LYS A 72 -17.34 -12.60 4.30
N ARG A 73 -18.22 -11.91 3.57
CA ARG A 73 -18.16 -10.45 3.46
C ARG A 73 -18.27 -9.79 4.83
N ALA A 74 -19.21 -10.21 5.68
CA ALA A 74 -19.36 -9.68 7.03
C ALA A 74 -18.12 -9.94 7.91
N GLU A 75 -17.54 -11.14 7.86
CA GLU A 75 -16.29 -11.48 8.54
C GLU A 75 -15.12 -10.61 8.05
N ASN A 76 -15.00 -10.41 6.74
CA ASN A 76 -13.94 -9.61 6.13
C ASN A 76 -14.06 -8.12 6.52
N ILE A 77 -15.28 -7.58 6.57
CA ILE A 77 -15.53 -6.21 7.04
C ILE A 77 -15.16 -6.09 8.53
N ALA A 78 -15.56 -7.03 9.37
CA ALA A 78 -15.19 -7.05 10.79
C ALA A 78 -13.66 -7.11 10.99
N TYR A 79 -12.97 -7.93 10.18
CA TYR A 79 -11.52 -7.99 10.17
C TYR A 79 -10.88 -6.65 9.79
N CYS A 80 -11.35 -5.99 8.73
CA CYS A 80 -10.83 -4.68 8.32
C CYS A 80 -11.04 -3.61 9.40
N LYS A 81 -12.20 -3.61 10.08
CA LYS A 81 -12.44 -2.73 11.23
C LYS A 81 -11.45 -2.98 12.36
N ALA A 82 -11.16 -4.24 12.69
CA ALA A 82 -10.17 -4.59 13.71
C ALA A 82 -8.74 -4.14 13.31
N ARG A 83 -8.37 -4.30 12.03
CA ARG A 83 -7.07 -3.83 11.51
C ARG A 83 -6.96 -2.31 11.54
N LEU A 84 -8.04 -1.58 11.22
CA LEU A 84 -8.04 -0.11 11.30
C LEU A 84 -7.94 0.37 12.77
N ARG A 85 -8.58 -0.32 13.74
CA ARG A 85 -8.39 -0.04 15.17
C ARG A 85 -6.95 -0.30 15.61
N LEU A 86 -6.33 -1.38 15.15
CA LEU A 86 -4.91 -1.63 15.41
C LEU A 86 -4.03 -0.53 14.83
N ALA A 87 -4.28 -0.09 13.58
CA ALA A 87 -3.54 1.00 12.95
C ALA A 87 -3.65 2.31 13.77
N GLU A 88 -4.85 2.63 14.27
CA GLU A 88 -5.08 3.77 15.16
C GLU A 88 -4.31 3.63 16.49
N TYR A 89 -4.29 2.42 17.06
CA TYR A 89 -3.61 2.14 18.32
C TYR A 89 -2.09 2.27 18.21
N VAL A 90 -1.50 1.68 17.15
CA VAL A 90 -0.04 1.69 16.96
C VAL A 90 0.49 2.97 16.29
N GLY A 91 -0.39 3.87 15.85
CA GLY A 91 0.00 5.09 15.16
C GLY A 91 0.55 4.86 13.74
N ALA A 92 0.08 3.82 13.05
CA ALA A 92 0.45 3.57 11.66
C ALA A 92 -0.07 4.68 10.74
N ARG A 93 0.63 4.93 9.63
CA ARG A 93 0.20 5.92 8.62
C ARG A 93 -1.16 5.54 8.03
N CYS A 94 -1.41 4.24 7.80
CA CYS A 94 -2.72 3.77 7.34
C CYS A 94 -2.98 2.29 7.69
N ALA A 95 -4.28 1.91 7.60
CA ALA A 95 -4.67 0.52 7.38
C ALA A 95 -5.00 0.37 5.89
N VAL A 96 -4.28 -0.51 5.20
CA VAL A 96 -4.38 -0.68 3.74
C VAL A 96 -5.09 -1.97 3.36
N ASN A 97 -6.00 -1.89 2.39
CA ASN A 97 -6.71 -3.00 1.76
C ASN A 97 -6.83 -2.73 0.26
N ILE A 98 -7.48 -3.61 -0.48
CA ILE A 98 -8.08 -3.33 -1.79
C ILE A 98 -9.58 -3.11 -1.64
N THR A 99 -10.23 -2.61 -2.68
CA THR A 99 -11.70 -2.41 -2.66
C THR A 99 -12.49 -3.71 -2.69
N GLY A 100 -11.86 -4.80 -3.11
CA GLY A 100 -12.46 -6.13 -3.18
C GLY A 100 -12.98 -6.49 -4.58
N SER A 101 -13.31 -7.75 -4.77
CA SER A 101 -13.72 -8.33 -6.05
C SER A 101 -15.09 -9.00 -5.97
N ALA A 102 -15.84 -8.93 -7.07
CA ALA A 102 -17.07 -9.70 -7.30
C ALA A 102 -16.80 -11.19 -7.64
N SER A 103 -15.53 -11.61 -7.72
CA SER A 103 -15.17 -13.00 -8.00
C SER A 103 -15.40 -13.88 -6.77
N SER A 104 -15.90 -15.10 -7.02
CA SER A 104 -15.95 -16.19 -6.03
C SER A 104 -14.72 -17.09 -6.05
N GLU A 105 -13.84 -16.96 -7.06
CA GLU A 105 -12.67 -17.84 -7.25
C GLU A 105 -11.47 -17.38 -6.44
N LYS A 106 -11.20 -16.08 -6.46
CA LYS A 106 -10.06 -15.48 -5.77
C LYS A 106 -10.45 -14.10 -5.23
N TRP A 107 -9.98 -13.78 -4.04
CA TRP A 107 -10.37 -12.60 -3.27
C TRP A 107 -10.04 -11.25 -3.96
N ASP A 108 -9.05 -11.24 -4.82
CA ASP A 108 -8.49 -10.10 -5.54
C ASP A 108 -8.59 -10.23 -7.08
N ALA A 109 -9.38 -11.19 -7.60
CA ALA A 109 -9.38 -11.52 -9.02
C ALA A 109 -10.00 -10.45 -9.91
N PRO A 110 -9.56 -10.36 -11.18
CA PRO A 110 -10.28 -9.61 -12.19
C PRO A 110 -11.68 -10.22 -12.40
N HIS A 111 -12.69 -9.38 -12.41
CA HIS A 111 -14.07 -9.76 -12.68
C HIS A 111 -14.84 -8.59 -13.29
N ARG A 112 -15.68 -8.84 -14.32
CA ARG A 112 -16.47 -7.77 -14.95
C ARG A 112 -17.35 -7.01 -13.97
N GLY A 113 -17.86 -7.71 -12.94
CA GLY A 113 -18.70 -7.12 -11.90
C GLY A 113 -17.99 -6.11 -11.02
N ASN A 114 -16.65 -6.05 -11.04
CA ASN A 114 -15.89 -5.03 -10.31
C ASN A 114 -16.17 -3.60 -10.80
N TYR A 115 -16.71 -3.46 -12.01
CA TYR A 115 -17.06 -2.20 -12.65
C TYR A 115 -18.59 -1.98 -12.74
N ASP A 116 -19.39 -2.86 -12.14
CA ASP A 116 -20.84 -2.70 -12.09
C ASP A 116 -21.22 -1.51 -11.17
N PRO A 117 -22.09 -0.58 -11.62
CA PRO A 117 -22.47 0.58 -10.81
C PRO A 117 -23.03 0.26 -9.43
N ASP A 118 -23.81 -0.83 -9.31
CA ASP A 118 -24.35 -1.26 -8.02
C ASP A 118 -23.26 -1.86 -7.12
N PHE A 119 -22.26 -2.52 -7.71
CA PHE A 119 -21.08 -2.99 -6.97
C PHE A 119 -20.28 -1.79 -6.45
N LEU A 120 -20.00 -0.79 -7.29
CA LEU A 120 -19.26 0.41 -6.90
C LEU A 120 -19.98 1.19 -5.79
N LYS A 121 -21.29 1.32 -5.88
CA LYS A 121 -22.09 1.96 -4.82
C LYS A 121 -21.94 1.22 -3.49
N ARG A 122 -22.13 -0.12 -3.48
CA ARG A 122 -21.94 -0.93 -2.26
C ARG A 122 -20.54 -0.86 -1.71
N MET A 123 -19.54 -0.80 -2.58
CA MET A 123 -18.14 -0.66 -2.18
C MET A 123 -17.90 0.66 -1.43
N VAL A 124 -18.43 1.78 -1.94
CA VAL A 124 -18.37 3.09 -1.26
C VAL A 124 -19.06 3.01 0.11
N GLU A 125 -20.25 2.40 0.19
CA GLU A 125 -20.99 2.21 1.44
C GLU A 125 -20.20 1.36 2.44
N THR A 126 -19.54 0.29 1.97
CA THR A 126 -18.71 -0.58 2.81
C THR A 126 -17.48 0.15 3.36
N VAL A 127 -16.79 0.95 2.54
CA VAL A 127 -15.65 1.78 2.99
C VAL A 127 -16.13 2.79 4.05
N ARG A 128 -17.25 3.44 3.83
CA ARG A 128 -17.88 4.35 4.82
C ARG A 128 -18.20 3.62 6.12
N GLU A 129 -18.80 2.43 6.04
CA GLU A 129 -19.15 1.61 7.21
C GLU A 129 -17.90 1.31 8.06
N ILE A 130 -16.79 0.92 7.44
CA ILE A 130 -15.54 0.61 8.14
C ILE A 130 -15.02 1.86 8.87
N ILE A 131 -15.00 3.01 8.20
CA ILE A 131 -14.47 4.26 8.75
C ILE A 131 -15.40 4.80 9.84
N ASP A 132 -16.71 4.84 9.60
CA ASP A 132 -17.70 5.40 10.53
C ASP A 132 -17.81 4.58 11.82
N ASP A 133 -17.52 3.27 11.77
CA ASP A 133 -17.49 2.40 12.94
C ASP A 133 -16.24 2.64 13.81
N VAL A 134 -15.07 2.81 13.18
CA VAL A 134 -13.79 2.97 13.89
C VAL A 134 -13.53 4.42 14.27
N LYS A 135 -13.87 5.36 13.41
CA LYS A 135 -13.65 6.81 13.56
C LYS A 135 -12.18 7.14 13.84
N PRO A 136 -11.26 6.76 12.94
CA PRO A 136 -9.84 6.97 13.16
C PRO A 136 -9.53 8.47 13.24
N THR A 137 -8.56 8.84 14.10
CA THR A 137 -8.13 10.21 14.35
C THR A 137 -6.64 10.44 14.06
N LYS A 138 -5.84 9.37 14.05
CA LYS A 138 -4.39 9.40 13.84
C LYS A 138 -3.97 8.68 12.57
N THR A 139 -4.76 7.70 12.15
CA THR A 139 -4.54 6.87 10.98
C THR A 139 -5.65 7.03 9.95
N PHE A 140 -5.52 6.35 8.82
CA PHE A 140 -6.48 6.39 7.72
C PHE A 140 -6.78 4.97 7.25
N TYR A 141 -8.00 4.75 6.76
CA TYR A 141 -8.29 3.60 5.91
C TYR A 141 -7.92 3.97 4.49
N THR A 142 -7.14 3.13 3.81
CA THR A 142 -6.71 3.34 2.44
C THR A 142 -6.99 2.10 1.60
N VAL A 143 -7.08 2.28 0.30
CA VAL A 143 -7.16 1.17 -0.65
C VAL A 143 -6.02 1.26 -1.65
N GLU A 144 -5.38 0.13 -1.88
CA GLU A 144 -4.38 0.02 -2.94
C GLU A 144 -5.09 -0.04 -4.30
N PRO A 145 -4.67 0.74 -5.30
CA PRO A 145 -5.19 0.63 -6.64
C PRO A 145 -4.82 -0.73 -7.25
N MET A 146 -5.72 -1.26 -8.08
CA MET A 146 -5.51 -2.54 -8.75
C MET A 146 -5.88 -2.41 -10.24
N PRO A 147 -5.17 -3.07 -11.17
CA PRO A 147 -5.38 -2.87 -12.60
C PRO A 147 -6.74 -3.37 -13.13
N TRP A 148 -7.54 -4.03 -12.31
CA TRP A 148 -8.84 -4.63 -12.70
C TRP A 148 -9.97 -4.37 -11.70
N MET A 149 -9.87 -3.34 -10.89
CA MET A 149 -10.93 -2.85 -10.01
C MET A 149 -10.73 -1.38 -9.69
N VAL A 150 -11.78 -0.68 -9.34
CA VAL A 150 -11.68 0.73 -8.93
C VAL A 150 -11.08 0.80 -7.51
N PRO A 151 -10.05 1.66 -7.28
CA PRO A 151 -9.41 2.58 -8.22
C PRO A 151 -8.36 1.89 -9.10
N ASP A 152 -8.34 2.21 -10.39
CA ASP A 152 -7.41 1.71 -11.41
C ASP A 152 -6.65 2.83 -12.14
N SER A 153 -6.91 4.07 -11.76
CA SER A 153 -6.27 5.28 -12.29
C SER A 153 -6.29 6.41 -11.27
N PRO A 154 -5.47 7.45 -11.42
CA PRO A 154 -5.51 8.62 -10.55
C PRO A 154 -6.89 9.28 -10.50
N GLU A 155 -7.58 9.37 -11.64
CA GLU A 155 -8.91 9.94 -11.75
C GLU A 155 -9.95 9.11 -11.00
N SER A 156 -9.96 7.79 -11.20
CA SER A 156 -10.91 6.90 -10.52
C SER A 156 -10.67 6.87 -9.01
N TYR A 157 -9.41 7.05 -8.58
CA TYR A 157 -9.10 7.17 -7.15
C TYR A 157 -9.64 8.50 -6.57
N LEU A 158 -9.40 9.62 -7.26
CA LEU A 158 -9.94 10.91 -6.82
C LEU A 158 -11.47 10.91 -6.77
N ASP A 159 -12.12 10.26 -7.72
CA ASP A 159 -13.58 10.11 -7.74
C ASP A 159 -14.07 9.22 -6.59
N LEU A 160 -13.34 8.14 -6.28
CA LEU A 160 -13.63 7.32 -5.10
C LEU A 160 -13.49 8.12 -3.80
N MET A 161 -12.43 8.93 -3.66
CA MET A 161 -12.26 9.84 -2.53
C MET A 161 -13.45 10.75 -2.32
N LYS A 162 -13.93 11.40 -3.40
CA LYS A 162 -15.11 12.27 -3.38
C LYS A 162 -16.38 11.51 -3.00
N GLN A 163 -16.56 10.29 -3.53
CA GLN A 163 -17.72 9.47 -3.25
C GLN A 163 -17.73 8.95 -1.81
N VAL A 164 -16.58 8.52 -1.28
CA VAL A 164 -16.48 8.09 0.13
C VAL A 164 -16.74 9.24 1.08
N ASP A 165 -16.20 10.43 0.81
CA ASP A 165 -16.42 11.66 1.57
C ASP A 165 -16.30 11.45 3.08
N ARG A 166 -15.16 10.93 3.53
CA ARG A 166 -14.81 10.72 4.94
C ARG A 166 -13.38 11.19 5.22
N PRO A 167 -13.16 11.99 6.25
CA PRO A 167 -11.81 12.47 6.60
C PRO A 167 -10.86 11.33 6.99
N GLY A 168 -11.38 10.18 7.42
CA GLY A 168 -10.61 8.98 7.71
C GLY A 168 -10.25 8.13 6.48
N PHE A 169 -10.61 8.56 5.25
CA PHE A 169 -10.22 7.91 4.00
C PHE A 169 -9.08 8.64 3.34
N ALA A 170 -8.05 7.92 2.88
CA ALA A 170 -6.87 8.52 2.26
C ALA A 170 -6.33 7.63 1.13
N VAL A 171 -5.22 8.05 0.51
CA VAL A 171 -4.61 7.35 -0.63
C VAL A 171 -3.44 6.49 -0.14
N HIS A 172 -3.43 5.25 -0.60
CA HIS A 172 -2.25 4.41 -0.70
C HIS A 172 -1.77 4.44 -2.15
N MET A 173 -0.55 4.89 -2.38
CA MET A 173 -0.03 5.11 -3.72
C MET A 173 0.75 3.89 -4.20
N ASP A 174 0.17 3.11 -5.10
CA ASP A 174 0.88 2.15 -5.94
C ASP A 174 0.71 2.55 -7.40
N ALA A 175 1.69 3.28 -7.92
CA ALA A 175 1.62 3.82 -9.26
C ALA A 175 1.76 2.73 -10.34
N VAL A 176 2.48 1.64 -10.05
CA VAL A 176 2.65 0.52 -11.00
C VAL A 176 1.33 -0.20 -11.23
N ASN A 177 0.52 -0.38 -10.19
CA ASN A 177 -0.81 -0.99 -10.31
C ASN A 177 -1.79 -0.16 -11.17
N MET A 178 -1.53 1.13 -11.34
CA MET A 178 -2.30 2.01 -12.23
C MET A 178 -1.74 2.08 -13.67
N MET A 179 -0.59 1.42 -13.95
CA MET A 179 0.00 1.40 -15.30
C MET A 179 -0.67 0.35 -16.17
N SER A 180 -1.80 0.69 -16.76
CA SER A 180 -2.67 -0.22 -17.50
C SER A 180 -2.30 -0.41 -18.99
N SER A 181 -1.26 0.25 -19.50
CA SER A 181 -0.89 0.19 -20.91
C SER A 181 0.59 0.45 -21.16
N PRO A 182 1.16 -0.05 -22.29
CA PRO A 182 2.50 0.30 -22.72
C PRO A 182 2.72 1.81 -22.87
N LYS A 183 1.70 2.54 -23.31
CA LYS A 183 1.78 4.00 -23.44
C LYS A 183 1.99 4.64 -22.07
N THR A 184 1.23 4.25 -21.07
CA THR A 184 1.37 4.78 -19.70
C THR A 184 2.78 4.52 -19.14
N LEU A 185 3.33 3.31 -19.36
CA LEU A 185 4.66 2.96 -18.93
C LEU A 185 5.77 3.73 -19.68
N LEU A 186 5.64 3.89 -21.00
CA LEU A 186 6.61 4.63 -21.82
C LEU A 186 6.59 6.15 -21.54
N PHE A 187 5.49 6.68 -21.02
CA PHE A 187 5.33 8.06 -20.54
C PHE A 187 5.22 8.07 -19.00
N CYS A 188 6.04 7.23 -18.35
CA CYS A 188 5.99 7.02 -16.91
C CYS A 188 6.11 8.31 -16.11
N ARG A 189 7.04 9.19 -16.49
CA ARG A 189 7.30 10.45 -15.77
C ARG A 189 6.08 11.36 -15.80
N GLU A 190 5.49 11.58 -16.95
CA GLU A 190 4.30 12.40 -17.12
C GLU A 190 3.10 11.82 -16.39
N PHE A 191 2.99 10.48 -16.37
CA PHE A 191 1.98 9.79 -15.58
C PHE A 191 2.18 10.02 -14.07
N LEU A 192 3.41 9.90 -13.58
CA LEU A 192 3.75 10.13 -12.17
C LEU A 192 3.49 11.57 -11.75
N ASP A 193 3.93 12.55 -12.55
CA ASP A 193 3.66 13.96 -12.28
C ASP A 193 2.15 14.23 -12.15
N HIS A 194 1.37 13.64 -13.06
CA HIS A 194 -0.09 13.77 -13.05
C HIS A 194 -0.73 13.09 -11.82
N ALA A 195 -0.33 11.85 -11.52
CA ALA A 195 -0.86 11.11 -10.39
C ALA A 195 -0.58 11.81 -9.06
N PHE A 196 0.66 12.29 -8.87
CA PHE A 196 1.03 13.01 -7.65
C PHE A 196 0.41 14.41 -7.56
N ALA A 197 0.19 15.11 -8.68
CA ALA A 197 -0.54 16.37 -8.69
C ALA A 197 -2.00 16.21 -8.23
N LEU A 198 -2.65 15.10 -8.62
CA LEU A 198 -4.04 14.82 -8.23
C LEU A 198 -4.17 14.25 -6.83
N LEU A 199 -3.34 13.28 -6.48
CA LEU A 199 -3.51 12.44 -5.28
C LEU A 199 -2.56 12.81 -4.14
N GLY A 200 -1.43 13.47 -4.43
CA GLY A 200 -0.36 13.75 -3.46
C GLY A 200 -0.83 14.29 -2.10
N PRO A 201 -1.75 15.28 -2.03
CA PRO A 201 -2.24 15.79 -0.75
C PRO A 201 -2.89 14.74 0.15
N TYR A 202 -3.34 13.64 -0.42
CA TYR A 202 -4.06 12.58 0.29
C TYR A 202 -3.21 11.34 0.57
N VAL A 203 -2.00 11.22 0.00
CA VAL A 203 -1.12 10.06 0.14
C VAL A 203 -0.64 9.91 1.58
N LYS A 204 -0.71 8.68 2.11
CA LYS A 204 -0.24 8.33 3.46
C LYS A 204 0.84 7.26 3.46
N SER A 205 0.87 6.40 2.45
CA SER A 205 1.87 5.37 2.23
C SER A 205 2.03 5.10 0.74
N CYS A 206 3.19 4.60 0.35
CA CYS A 206 3.53 4.26 -1.02
C CYS A 206 4.07 2.84 -1.10
N HIS A 207 3.66 2.09 -2.14
CA HIS A 207 4.39 0.92 -2.59
C HIS A 207 5.32 1.27 -3.76
N ILE A 208 6.45 0.60 -3.82
CA ILE A 208 7.41 0.75 -4.93
C ILE A 208 7.79 -0.63 -5.45
N LYS A 209 7.69 -0.78 -6.75
CA LYS A 209 8.10 -1.93 -7.54
C LYS A 209 8.46 -1.48 -8.93
N ASP A 210 9.09 -2.34 -9.70
CA ASP A 210 9.43 -2.05 -11.09
C ASP A 210 8.62 -2.90 -12.04
N VAL A 211 8.49 -2.49 -13.29
CA VAL A 211 7.71 -3.16 -14.30
C VAL A 211 8.43 -3.16 -15.64
N ALA A 212 8.51 -4.33 -16.28
CA ALA A 212 9.06 -4.49 -17.61
C ALA A 212 7.96 -4.43 -18.68
N LEU A 213 8.36 -4.19 -19.93
CA LEU A 213 7.52 -4.34 -21.11
C LEU A 213 8.13 -5.41 -22.01
N GLU A 214 7.50 -6.58 -22.06
CA GLU A 214 7.93 -7.63 -22.98
C GLU A 214 7.49 -7.33 -24.42
N GLN A 215 8.41 -7.51 -25.36
CA GLN A 215 8.13 -7.37 -26.80
C GLN A 215 7.35 -8.58 -27.34
N LYS A 216 6.18 -8.84 -26.77
CA LYS A 216 5.30 -9.95 -27.14
C LYS A 216 3.86 -9.49 -27.36
N LEU A 217 3.22 -10.06 -28.35
CA LEU A 217 1.77 -9.96 -28.54
C LEU A 217 1.08 -11.09 -27.75
N THR A 218 0.03 -10.89 -26.92
CA THR A 218 -0.50 -9.56 -26.57
C THR A 218 0.37 -8.88 -25.52
N VAL A 219 -0.01 -7.66 -25.10
CA VAL A 219 0.73 -6.87 -24.12
C VAL A 219 1.05 -7.69 -22.85
N ARG A 220 2.32 -7.68 -22.44
CA ARG A 220 2.77 -8.25 -21.17
C ARG A 220 3.66 -7.24 -20.46
N MET A 221 3.21 -6.87 -19.28
CA MET A 221 3.89 -5.91 -18.40
C MET A 221 4.08 -6.57 -17.02
N PRO A 222 5.05 -7.52 -16.91
CA PRO A 222 5.32 -8.18 -15.64
C PRO A 222 6.03 -7.26 -14.66
N GLU A 223 5.71 -7.42 -13.38
CA GLU A 223 6.56 -6.88 -12.32
C GLU A 223 7.96 -7.49 -12.41
N THR A 224 8.97 -6.71 -12.07
CA THR A 224 10.38 -7.10 -12.18
C THR A 224 11.19 -6.49 -11.01
N PRO A 225 12.35 -7.04 -10.67
CA PRO A 225 13.20 -6.47 -9.63
C PRO A 225 13.55 -5.00 -9.89
N CYS A 226 13.55 -4.19 -8.84
CA CYS A 226 13.86 -2.76 -8.94
C CYS A 226 15.17 -2.50 -9.67
N GLY A 227 15.12 -1.63 -10.67
CA GLY A 227 16.25 -1.27 -11.53
C GLY A 227 16.42 -2.15 -12.77
N THR A 228 15.53 -3.10 -13.02
CA THR A 228 15.58 -3.97 -14.22
C THR A 228 14.41 -3.72 -15.19
N GLY A 229 13.47 -2.85 -14.83
CA GLY A 229 12.31 -2.48 -15.62
C GLY A 229 12.43 -1.10 -16.27
N LEU A 230 11.28 -0.50 -16.53
CA LEU A 230 11.12 0.79 -17.21
C LEU A 230 10.46 1.86 -16.32
N PHE A 231 10.09 1.51 -15.10
CA PHE A 231 9.47 2.46 -14.18
C PHE A 231 10.52 3.51 -13.73
N ASP A 232 10.16 4.79 -13.73
CA ASP A 232 11.08 5.85 -13.30
C ASP A 232 11.16 5.90 -11.77
N LEU A 233 11.85 4.89 -11.18
CA LEU A 233 12.01 4.72 -9.75
C LEU A 233 12.56 5.98 -9.06
N LYS A 234 13.56 6.65 -9.67
CA LYS A 234 14.15 7.86 -9.10
C LYS A 234 13.16 9.00 -9.05
N HIS A 235 12.39 9.20 -10.11
CA HIS A 235 11.37 10.25 -10.15
C HIS A 235 10.23 9.97 -9.16
N TYR A 236 9.78 8.71 -9.05
CA TYR A 236 8.79 8.30 -8.07
C TYR A 236 9.23 8.59 -6.63
N LEU A 237 10.48 8.20 -6.29
CA LEU A 237 11.06 8.48 -4.98
C LEU A 237 11.13 9.98 -4.69
N LYS A 238 11.54 10.78 -5.70
CA LYS A 238 11.57 12.25 -5.57
C LYS A 238 10.19 12.82 -5.25
N LEU A 239 9.16 12.42 -5.98
CA LEU A 239 7.79 12.90 -5.74
C LEU A 239 7.28 12.47 -4.36
N ALA A 240 7.59 11.26 -3.90
CA ALA A 240 7.22 10.80 -2.56
C ALA A 240 7.94 11.61 -1.46
N ASP A 241 9.23 11.93 -1.65
CA ASP A 241 10.02 12.75 -0.70
C ASP A 241 9.50 14.19 -0.61
N GLU A 242 9.09 14.77 -1.74
CA GLU A 242 8.48 16.11 -1.81
C GLU A 242 7.15 16.20 -1.05
N LEU A 243 6.41 15.10 -0.89
CA LEU A 243 5.19 15.09 -0.08
C LEU A 243 5.49 15.18 1.42
N SER A 244 6.49 14.47 1.89
CA SER A 244 6.92 14.46 3.29
C SER A 244 8.28 13.79 3.45
N PRO A 245 9.19 14.33 4.30
CA PRO A 245 10.43 13.66 4.65
C PRO A 245 10.21 12.33 5.39
N ASP A 246 9.02 12.12 5.93
CA ASP A 246 8.61 10.88 6.62
C ASP A 246 7.61 10.04 5.81
N MET A 247 7.48 10.28 4.50
CA MET A 247 6.62 9.45 3.64
C MET A 247 7.17 8.02 3.57
N PRO A 248 6.42 7.00 4.03
CA PRO A 248 6.86 5.62 3.89
C PRO A 248 6.75 5.17 2.44
N VAL A 249 7.80 4.51 1.96
CA VAL A 249 7.84 3.87 0.64
C VAL A 249 8.28 2.42 0.84
N ILE A 250 7.37 1.48 0.61
CA ILE A 250 7.55 0.06 0.89
C ILE A 250 7.81 -0.71 -0.40
N ILE A 251 8.95 -1.40 -0.47
CA ILE A 251 9.27 -2.33 -1.56
C ILE A 251 8.42 -3.58 -1.39
N GLU A 252 7.78 -4.03 -2.48
CA GLU A 252 6.90 -5.19 -2.41
C GLU A 252 7.02 -6.16 -3.60
N HIS A 253 6.26 -7.27 -3.52
CA HIS A 253 6.05 -8.28 -4.57
C HIS A 253 7.33 -8.94 -5.10
N LEU A 254 8.37 -9.02 -4.30
CA LEU A 254 9.55 -9.78 -4.67
C LEU A 254 9.46 -11.23 -4.15
N PRO A 255 9.96 -12.22 -4.90
CA PRO A 255 9.69 -13.63 -4.62
C PRO A 255 10.42 -14.15 -3.37
N ASN A 256 11.56 -13.57 -3.01
CA ASN A 256 12.41 -14.05 -1.92
C ASN A 256 13.17 -12.91 -1.24
N GLU A 257 13.86 -13.22 -0.13
CA GLU A 257 14.58 -12.24 0.67
C GLU A 257 15.79 -11.65 -0.08
N GLU A 258 16.48 -12.45 -0.89
CA GLU A 258 17.65 -11.99 -1.66
C GLU A 258 17.25 -10.87 -2.64
N ASP A 259 16.10 -11.02 -3.31
CA ASP A 259 15.59 -10.00 -4.22
C ASP A 259 15.18 -8.72 -3.48
N TYR A 260 14.60 -8.84 -2.26
CA TYR A 260 14.35 -7.66 -1.40
C TYR A 260 15.65 -6.94 -1.03
N LEU A 261 16.68 -7.67 -0.62
CA LEU A 261 17.99 -7.09 -0.29
C LEU A 261 18.66 -6.44 -1.51
N ALA A 262 18.54 -7.03 -2.68
CA ALA A 262 19.01 -6.46 -3.93
C ALA A 262 18.26 -5.15 -4.27
N ALA A 263 16.94 -5.12 -4.11
CA ALA A 263 16.13 -3.92 -4.31
C ALA A 263 16.50 -2.80 -3.31
N VAL A 264 16.69 -3.13 -2.04
CA VAL A 264 17.18 -2.19 -1.01
C VAL A 264 18.51 -1.60 -1.42
N LYS A 265 19.48 -2.45 -1.80
CA LYS A 265 20.82 -2.02 -2.25
C LYS A 265 20.75 -1.11 -3.48
N TYR A 266 19.81 -1.34 -4.38
CA TYR A 266 19.62 -0.50 -5.57
C TYR A 266 18.98 0.86 -5.22
N LEU A 267 17.97 0.88 -4.34
CA LEU A 267 17.18 2.09 -4.06
C LEU A 267 17.85 3.03 -3.04
N GLN A 268 18.59 2.50 -2.05
CA GLN A 268 19.22 3.33 -1.02
C GLN A 268 20.12 4.45 -1.54
N PRO A 269 20.98 4.23 -2.55
CA PRO A 269 21.78 5.32 -3.13
C PRO A 269 20.92 6.42 -3.75
N LEU A 270 19.79 6.04 -4.38
CA LEU A 270 18.85 7.01 -4.95
C LEU A 270 18.18 7.85 -3.86
N VAL A 271 17.79 7.19 -2.75
CA VAL A 271 17.23 7.89 -1.59
C VAL A 271 18.25 8.85 -0.98
N ALA A 272 19.49 8.41 -0.78
CA ALA A 272 20.54 9.25 -0.23
C ALA A 272 20.84 10.48 -1.11
N GLU A 273 20.84 10.31 -2.43
CA GLU A 273 21.03 11.41 -3.38
C GLU A 273 19.90 12.45 -3.31
N LEU A 274 18.66 12.02 -3.06
CA LEU A 274 17.49 12.92 -2.95
C LEU A 274 17.44 13.68 -1.63
N GLN A 275 18.08 13.16 -0.58
CA GLN A 275 18.07 13.73 0.78
C GLN A 275 19.34 14.51 1.11
N ALA A 276 20.31 14.60 0.17
CA ALA A 276 21.55 15.35 0.30
C ALA A 276 21.37 16.83 -0.05
#